data_553ef212b9f1a004b70ec051d38bb2a6
#
_entry.id   553ef212b9f1a004b70ec051d38bb2a6
#
_cell.length_a   1.000
_cell.length_b   1.000
_cell.length_c   1.000
_cell.angle_alpha   90.00
_cell.angle_beta   90.00
_cell.angle_gamma   90.00
#
_symmetry.space_group_name_H-M   'P 1'
#
loop_
_entity.id
_entity.type
_entity.pdbx_description
1 polymer ?
#
loop_
_entity_poly.entity_id
_entity_poly.type
_entity_poly.pdbx_seq_one_letter_code
_entity_poly.pdbx_strand_id
1 'polypeptide(L)'
;MEKKNKLVNKVKRLIRKAGLPRWLHHYGPKKYEFWHHALALVIKQECRLGYRRVSNLLDMLGFKVPTYSALAKMAKRLPISIWQKLLSATIGNKPYLVAIDGTGMSRPLPSPYYYRRIDKPYPIDIPLKLSISIDTRTKKVLSLRLRAKRAHDVKDAKYLIKRFQFK
;
A
#
# COMPACT_ATOMS: atom_id res chain seq x y z
N MET A 1 23.08 7.26 -14.60
CA MET A 1 23.34 6.68 -13.26
C MET A 1 22.83 7.55 -12.12
N GLU A 2 22.97 8.85 -12.14
CA GLU A 2 22.61 9.76 -11.04
C GLU A 2 21.12 9.72 -10.63
N LYS A 3 20.17 9.75 -11.59
CA LYS A 3 18.72 9.68 -11.32
C LYS A 3 18.30 8.39 -10.61
N LYS A 4 18.91 7.25 -10.96
CA LYS A 4 18.69 5.96 -10.33
C LYS A 4 19.06 6.00 -8.84
N ASN A 5 20.23 6.53 -8.52
CA ASN A 5 20.71 6.66 -7.15
C ASN A 5 19.84 7.62 -6.32
N LYS A 6 19.38 8.72 -6.92
CA LYS A 6 18.42 9.65 -6.27
C LYS A 6 17.12 8.96 -5.87
N LEU A 7 16.53 8.12 -6.75
CA LEU A 7 15.30 7.39 -6.46
C LEU A 7 15.50 6.38 -5.33
N VAL A 8 16.56 5.57 -5.41
CA VAL A 8 16.89 4.59 -4.36
C VAL A 8 17.09 5.27 -3.01
N ASN A 9 17.84 6.36 -2.96
CA ASN A 9 18.10 7.11 -1.75
C ASN A 9 16.81 7.72 -1.17
N LYS A 10 15.90 8.20 -2.03
CA LYS A 10 14.59 8.70 -1.61
C LYS A 10 13.75 7.60 -0.94
N VAL A 11 13.70 6.40 -1.54
CA VAL A 11 12.96 5.27 -0.97
C VAL A 11 13.59 4.80 0.35
N LYS A 12 14.91 4.68 0.41
CA LYS A 12 15.63 4.31 1.65
C LYS A 12 15.39 5.32 2.76
N ARG A 13 15.41 6.61 2.45
CA ARG A 13 15.12 7.69 3.40
C ARG A 13 13.69 7.61 3.92
N LEU A 14 12.72 7.34 3.03
CA LEU A 14 11.32 7.19 3.41
C LEU A 14 11.11 6.01 4.37
N ILE A 15 11.71 4.86 4.07
CA ILE A 15 11.65 3.67 4.92
C ILE A 15 12.24 3.94 6.31
N ARG A 16 13.40 4.61 6.38
CA ARG A 16 14.01 5.02 7.65
C ARG A 16 13.13 5.99 8.42
N LYS A 17 12.58 7.01 7.75
CA LYS A 17 11.64 7.98 8.36
C LYS A 17 10.37 7.30 8.88
N ALA A 18 9.91 6.24 8.22
CA ALA A 18 8.77 5.44 8.65
C ALA A 18 9.07 4.50 9.85
N GLY A 19 10.31 4.48 10.34
CA GLY A 19 10.73 3.56 11.41
C GLY A 19 10.62 2.09 11.03
N LEU A 20 10.77 1.77 9.73
CA LEU A 20 10.67 0.40 9.25
C LEU A 20 12.03 -0.27 9.21
N PRO A 21 12.11 -1.57 9.55
CA PRO A 21 13.36 -2.29 9.57
C PRO A 21 13.94 -2.46 8.16
N ARG A 22 15.26 -2.57 8.09
CA ARG A 22 15.98 -2.85 6.84
C ARG A 22 15.53 -4.19 6.22
N TRP A 23 15.23 -5.18 7.07
CA TRP A 23 14.80 -6.53 6.73
C TRP A 23 13.46 -6.81 7.39
N LEU A 24 12.46 -7.27 6.66
CA LEU A 24 11.14 -7.61 7.20
C LEU A 24 11.03 -9.04 7.74
N HIS A 25 12.03 -9.87 7.48
CA HIS A 25 12.08 -11.25 7.97
C HIS A 25 13.26 -11.42 8.94
N HIS A 26 13.06 -12.20 9.98
CA HIS A 26 14.07 -12.48 10.99
C HIS A 26 14.98 -13.64 10.58
N TYR A 27 14.42 -14.62 9.87
CA TYR A 27 15.09 -15.87 9.50
C TYR A 27 15.34 -15.96 7.99
N GLY A 28 16.33 -16.74 7.60
CA GLY A 28 16.67 -17.04 6.22
C GLY A 28 17.65 -16.05 5.57
N PRO A 29 18.07 -16.32 4.32
CA PRO A 29 19.08 -15.53 3.62
C PRO A 29 18.59 -14.11 3.32
N LYS A 30 19.35 -13.12 3.77
CA LYS A 30 19.05 -11.68 3.63
C LYS A 30 19.51 -11.14 2.27
N LYS A 31 18.97 -11.67 1.18
CA LYS A 31 19.35 -11.32 -0.19
C LYS A 31 18.86 -9.93 -0.63
N TYR A 32 17.63 -9.57 -0.23
CA TYR A 32 16.98 -8.32 -0.63
C TYR A 32 16.47 -7.56 0.58
N GLU A 33 16.92 -6.32 0.74
CA GLU A 33 16.41 -5.40 1.74
C GLU A 33 14.97 -4.99 1.42
N PHE A 34 14.23 -4.51 2.42
CA PHE A 34 12.83 -4.11 2.23
C PHE A 34 12.63 -3.06 1.14
N TRP A 35 13.59 -2.15 0.96
CA TRP A 35 13.48 -1.11 -0.05
C TRP A 35 13.43 -1.65 -1.49
N HIS A 36 14.04 -2.80 -1.79
CA HIS A 36 13.94 -3.44 -3.11
C HIS A 36 12.49 -3.85 -3.39
N HIS A 37 11.83 -4.46 -2.40
CA HIS A 37 10.43 -4.84 -2.52
C HIS A 37 9.50 -3.62 -2.59
N ALA A 38 9.70 -2.62 -1.72
CA ALA A 38 8.90 -1.41 -1.69
C ALA A 38 8.99 -0.64 -3.01
N LEU A 39 10.20 -0.45 -3.54
CA LEU A 39 10.42 0.21 -4.84
C LEU A 39 9.67 -0.52 -5.96
N ALA A 40 9.84 -1.84 -6.06
CA ALA A 40 9.20 -2.64 -7.10
C ALA A 40 7.67 -2.61 -6.99
N LEU A 41 7.11 -2.67 -5.78
CA LEU A 41 5.67 -2.63 -5.56
C LEU A 41 5.06 -1.24 -5.87
N VAL A 42 5.77 -0.16 -5.55
CA VAL A 42 5.34 1.19 -5.91
C VAL A 42 5.36 1.38 -7.42
N ILE A 43 6.44 1.00 -8.10
CA ILE A 43 6.54 1.10 -9.59
C ILE A 43 5.49 0.21 -10.26
N LYS A 44 5.29 -1.01 -9.73
CA LYS A 44 4.21 -1.89 -10.21
C LYS A 44 2.86 -1.19 -10.21
N GLN A 45 2.54 -0.51 -9.13
CA GLN A 45 1.24 0.15 -8.96
C GLN A 45 1.13 1.39 -9.84
N GLU A 46 2.16 2.21 -9.86
CA GLU A 46 2.20 3.46 -10.63
C GLU A 46 2.10 3.19 -12.14
N CYS A 47 2.90 2.23 -12.63
CA CYS A 47 2.91 1.85 -14.04
C CYS A 47 1.85 0.81 -14.41
N ARG A 48 0.98 0.38 -13.47
CA ARG A 48 -0.06 -0.65 -13.67
C ARG A 48 0.49 -1.96 -14.25
N LEU A 49 1.71 -2.34 -13.88
CA LEU A 49 2.39 -3.54 -14.39
C LEU A 49 2.05 -4.79 -13.59
N GLY A 50 2.11 -5.96 -14.25
CA GLY A 50 2.12 -7.25 -13.55
C GLY A 50 3.46 -7.51 -12.86
N TYR A 51 3.50 -8.42 -11.87
CA TYR A 51 4.73 -8.73 -11.10
C TYR A 51 5.89 -9.17 -11.99
N ARG A 52 5.63 -9.98 -13.03
CA ARG A 52 6.67 -10.41 -13.98
C ARG A 52 7.23 -9.24 -14.78
N ARG A 53 6.35 -8.38 -15.29
CA ARG A 53 6.76 -7.21 -16.09
C ARG A 53 7.57 -6.21 -15.28
N VAL A 54 7.17 -5.91 -14.04
CA VAL A 54 7.94 -4.98 -13.21
C VAL A 54 9.29 -5.55 -12.79
N SER A 55 9.40 -6.86 -12.51
CA SER A 55 10.67 -7.51 -12.21
C SER A 55 11.63 -7.40 -13.40
N ASN A 56 11.16 -7.73 -14.61
CA ASN A 56 11.97 -7.63 -15.83
C ASN A 56 12.37 -6.18 -16.15
N LEU A 57 11.43 -5.24 -16.07
CA LEU A 57 11.71 -3.81 -16.31
C LEU A 57 12.81 -3.29 -15.40
N LEU A 58 12.71 -3.58 -14.10
CA LEU A 58 13.69 -3.11 -13.13
C LEU A 58 15.04 -3.79 -13.29
N ASP A 59 15.06 -5.06 -13.67
CA ASP A 59 16.29 -5.79 -13.98
C ASP A 59 16.99 -5.19 -15.22
N MET A 60 16.24 -4.94 -16.29
CA MET A 60 16.77 -4.25 -17.49
C MET A 60 17.32 -2.85 -17.18
N LEU A 61 16.73 -2.14 -16.21
CA LEU A 61 17.25 -0.86 -15.71
C LEU A 61 18.45 -1.03 -14.77
N GLY A 62 18.94 -2.26 -14.57
CA GLY A 62 20.08 -2.58 -13.74
C GLY A 62 19.83 -2.42 -12.24
N PHE A 63 18.58 -2.56 -11.79
CA PHE A 63 18.27 -2.68 -10.35
C PHE A 63 18.39 -4.13 -9.90
N LYS A 64 18.95 -4.33 -8.71
CA LYS A 64 18.88 -5.63 -8.05
C LYS A 64 17.44 -5.85 -7.55
N VAL A 65 16.67 -6.73 -8.18
CA VAL A 65 15.23 -6.91 -7.89
C VAL A 65 14.93 -8.33 -7.44
N PRO A 66 13.98 -8.51 -6.51
CA PRO A 66 13.44 -9.82 -6.21
C PRO A 66 12.69 -10.41 -7.41
N THR A 67 12.67 -11.75 -7.50
CA THR A 67 11.86 -12.45 -8.50
C THR A 67 10.38 -12.09 -8.39
N TYR A 68 9.65 -12.21 -9.48
CA TYR A 68 8.21 -11.89 -9.52
C TYR A 68 7.40 -12.70 -8.48
N SER A 69 7.77 -13.95 -8.22
CA SER A 69 7.12 -14.78 -7.19
C SER A 69 7.41 -14.29 -5.77
N ALA A 70 8.65 -13.83 -5.50
CA ALA A 70 9.01 -13.23 -4.22
C ALA A 70 8.27 -11.90 -4.00
N LEU A 71 8.12 -11.06 -5.05
CA LEU A 71 7.33 -9.83 -4.99
C LEU A 71 5.85 -10.12 -4.70
N ALA A 72 5.25 -11.10 -5.37
CA ALA A 72 3.86 -11.48 -5.14
C ALA A 72 3.63 -12.02 -3.71
N LYS A 73 4.54 -12.87 -3.21
CA LYS A 73 4.49 -13.37 -1.83
C LYS A 73 4.64 -12.22 -0.82
N MET A 74 5.56 -11.30 -1.06
CA MET A 74 5.76 -10.14 -0.20
C MET A 74 4.51 -9.24 -0.18
N ALA A 75 3.93 -8.93 -1.34
CA ALA A 75 2.72 -8.11 -1.43
C ALA A 75 1.54 -8.69 -0.64
N LYS A 76 1.37 -10.01 -0.64
CA LYS A 76 0.34 -10.71 0.16
C LYS A 76 0.61 -10.66 1.67
N ARG A 77 1.88 -10.66 2.07
CA ARG A 77 2.29 -10.70 3.50
C ARG A 77 2.40 -9.31 4.14
N LEU A 78 2.55 -8.25 3.34
CA LEU A 78 2.68 -6.89 3.87
C LEU A 78 1.36 -6.44 4.51
N PRO A 79 1.34 -6.21 5.83
CA PRO A 79 0.16 -5.69 6.50
C PRO A 79 -0.07 -4.22 6.12
N ILE A 80 -1.31 -3.79 6.16
CA ILE A 80 -1.70 -2.41 5.85
C ILE A 80 -1.00 -1.38 6.75
N SER A 81 -0.61 -1.78 7.96
CA SER A 81 0.11 -0.92 8.91
C SER A 81 1.48 -0.45 8.39
N ILE A 82 2.17 -1.26 7.57
CA ILE A 82 3.44 -0.87 6.95
C ILE A 82 3.19 0.24 5.91
N TRP A 83 2.15 0.09 5.09
CA TRP A 83 1.76 1.10 4.12
C TRP A 83 1.31 2.40 4.80
N GLN A 84 0.60 2.30 5.93
CA GLN A 84 0.23 3.47 6.73
C GLN A 84 1.44 4.19 7.32
N LYS A 85 2.45 3.46 7.81
CA LYS A 85 3.72 4.04 8.29
C LYS A 85 4.47 4.76 7.15
N LEU A 86 4.54 4.14 5.97
CA LEU A 86 5.14 4.77 4.79
C LEU A 86 4.38 6.03 4.39
N LEU A 87 3.04 5.97 4.36
CA LEU A 87 2.19 7.11 4.06
C LEU A 87 2.43 8.25 5.07
N SER A 88 2.39 7.97 6.35
CA SER A 88 2.66 8.97 7.41
C SER A 88 4.05 9.59 7.27
N ALA A 89 5.05 8.82 6.84
CA ALA A 89 6.40 9.33 6.61
C ALA A 89 6.51 10.30 5.43
N THR A 90 5.52 10.32 4.51
CA THR A 90 5.46 11.30 3.40
C THR A 90 4.95 12.65 3.85
N ILE A 91 4.31 12.74 5.01
CA ILE A 91 3.77 13.98 5.55
C ILE A 91 4.94 14.83 6.05
N GLY A 92 5.05 16.05 5.53
CA GLY A 92 6.13 16.98 5.89
C GLY A 92 5.75 17.89 7.05
N ASN A 93 4.74 18.72 6.83
CA ASN A 93 4.31 19.74 7.78
C ASN A 93 2.95 19.39 8.38
N LYS A 94 2.61 20.04 9.49
CA LYS A 94 1.30 19.94 10.13
C LYS A 94 0.22 20.42 9.15
N PRO A 95 -0.83 19.62 8.90
CA PRO A 95 -1.91 20.03 8.00
C PRO A 95 -2.68 21.21 8.60
N TYR A 96 -3.07 22.14 7.77
CA TYR A 96 -3.89 23.30 8.18
C TYR A 96 -5.35 22.91 8.34
N LEU A 97 -5.90 22.27 7.33
CA LEU A 97 -7.29 21.81 7.29
C LEU A 97 -7.34 20.39 6.71
N VAL A 98 -8.07 19.51 7.38
CA VAL A 98 -8.18 18.09 6.99
C VAL A 98 -9.60 17.78 6.59
N ALA A 99 -9.80 17.35 5.35
CA ALA A 99 -11.05 16.75 4.92
C ALA A 99 -11.02 15.23 5.15
N ILE A 100 -12.13 14.69 5.64
CA ILE A 100 -12.30 13.24 5.85
C ILE A 100 -13.53 12.82 5.05
N ASP A 101 -13.34 11.79 4.23
CA ASP A 101 -14.41 11.21 3.43
C ASP A 101 -14.28 9.70 3.33
N GLY A 102 -15.39 9.03 3.06
CA GLY A 102 -15.46 7.58 2.92
C GLY A 102 -16.17 7.17 1.65
N THR A 103 -15.57 6.26 0.89
CA THR A 103 -16.19 5.67 -0.29
C THR A 103 -16.44 4.19 -0.08
N GLY A 104 -17.63 3.74 -0.51
CA GLY A 104 -17.94 2.32 -0.60
C GLY A 104 -17.34 1.72 -1.88
N MET A 105 -16.75 0.55 -1.76
CA MET A 105 -16.25 -0.24 -2.88
C MET A 105 -16.98 -1.57 -2.90
N SER A 106 -17.61 -1.91 -4.02
CA SER A 106 -18.10 -3.27 -4.27
C SER A 106 -16.95 -4.15 -4.72
N ARG A 107 -16.92 -5.40 -4.26
CA ARG A 107 -16.02 -6.40 -4.84
C ARG A 107 -16.62 -6.89 -6.15
N PRO A 108 -15.82 -6.98 -7.23
CA PRO A 108 -16.25 -7.69 -8.43
C PRO A 108 -16.42 -9.17 -8.06
N LEU A 109 -17.67 -9.63 -7.99
CA LEU A 109 -18.00 -11.03 -7.81
C LEU A 109 -18.17 -11.66 -9.21
N PRO A 110 -17.74 -12.91 -9.39
CA PRO A 110 -18.08 -13.67 -10.59
C PRO A 110 -19.59 -13.77 -10.76
N SER A 111 -20.04 -14.01 -11.99
CA SER A 111 -21.48 -14.08 -12.25
C SER A 111 -22.16 -15.19 -11.42
N PRO A 112 -23.44 -15.02 -11.03
CA PRO A 112 -24.20 -16.06 -10.33
C PRO A 112 -24.26 -17.39 -11.11
N TYR A 113 -24.23 -17.30 -12.44
CA TYR A 113 -24.18 -18.46 -13.32
C TYR A 113 -22.92 -19.31 -13.11
N TYR A 114 -21.77 -18.70 -12.91
CA TYR A 114 -20.51 -19.41 -12.61
C TYR A 114 -20.62 -20.22 -11.33
N TYR A 115 -21.20 -19.64 -10.26
CA TYR A 115 -21.38 -20.34 -8.97
C TYR A 115 -22.35 -21.51 -9.06
N ARG A 116 -23.44 -21.37 -9.83
CA ARG A 116 -24.37 -22.48 -10.09
C ARG A 116 -23.67 -23.64 -10.82
N ARG A 117 -22.82 -23.33 -11.79
CA ARG A 117 -22.10 -24.35 -12.57
C ARG A 117 -21.10 -25.16 -11.75
N ILE A 118 -20.50 -24.58 -10.70
CA ILE A 118 -19.54 -25.26 -9.81
C ILE A 118 -20.19 -25.77 -8.52
N ASP A 119 -21.52 -25.74 -8.47
CA ASP A 119 -22.34 -26.16 -7.32
C ASP A 119 -21.86 -25.55 -5.97
N LYS A 120 -21.56 -24.28 -5.98
CA LYS A 120 -21.16 -23.52 -4.79
C LYS A 120 -22.16 -22.42 -4.47
N PRO A 121 -22.41 -22.15 -3.17
CA PRO A 121 -23.27 -21.04 -2.78
C PRO A 121 -22.66 -19.71 -3.27
N TYR A 122 -23.54 -18.81 -3.76
CA TYR A 122 -23.11 -17.47 -4.16
C TYR A 122 -22.57 -16.72 -2.95
N PRO A 123 -21.34 -16.15 -3.03
CA PRO A 123 -20.76 -15.47 -1.88
C PRO A 123 -21.54 -14.22 -1.53
N ILE A 124 -21.72 -14.01 -0.22
CA ILE A 124 -22.31 -12.78 0.29
C ILE A 124 -21.42 -11.60 -0.08
N ASP A 125 -22.01 -10.55 -0.67
CA ASP A 125 -21.29 -9.31 -0.96
C ASP A 125 -20.85 -8.67 0.35
N ILE A 126 -19.54 -8.70 0.60
CA ILE A 126 -18.93 -8.03 1.75
C ILE A 126 -18.56 -6.62 1.32
N PRO A 127 -19.30 -5.60 1.78
CA PRO A 127 -18.98 -4.23 1.40
C PRO A 127 -17.60 -3.83 1.92
N LEU A 128 -16.77 -3.32 1.02
CA LEU A 128 -15.52 -2.68 1.37
C LEU A 128 -15.74 -1.18 1.49
N LYS A 129 -15.33 -0.59 2.62
CA LYS A 129 -15.34 0.86 2.82
C LYS A 129 -13.91 1.35 2.98
N LEU A 130 -13.53 2.30 2.15
CA LEU A 130 -12.28 3.05 2.26
C LEU A 130 -12.61 4.45 2.79
N SER A 131 -12.10 4.78 3.97
CA SER A 131 -12.15 6.14 4.52
C SER A 131 -10.75 6.74 4.49
N ILE A 132 -10.63 7.97 4.01
CA ILE A 132 -9.36 8.69 3.86
C ILE A 132 -9.43 10.05 4.54
N SER A 133 -8.29 10.54 5.00
CA SER A 133 -8.10 11.93 5.39
C SER A 133 -7.08 12.60 4.48
N ILE A 134 -7.39 13.81 4.03
CA ILE A 134 -6.60 14.55 3.04
C ILE A 134 -6.35 15.96 3.59
N ASP A 135 -5.11 16.42 3.47
CA ASP A 135 -4.78 17.84 3.65
C ASP A 135 -5.33 18.63 2.47
N THR A 136 -6.25 19.53 2.72
CA THR A 136 -6.93 20.31 1.69
C THR A 136 -6.01 21.25 0.92
N ARG A 137 -4.92 21.73 1.56
CA ARG A 137 -3.94 22.61 0.96
C ARG A 137 -2.98 21.87 0.03
N THR A 138 -2.38 20.79 0.52
CA THR A 138 -1.35 20.05 -0.22
C THR A 138 -1.90 18.90 -1.05
N LYS A 139 -3.20 18.58 -0.89
CA LYS A 139 -3.88 17.43 -1.51
C LYS A 139 -3.24 16.07 -1.18
N LYS A 140 -2.45 16.02 -0.12
CA LYS A 140 -1.80 14.78 0.33
C LYS A 140 -2.73 13.96 1.19
N VAL A 141 -2.76 12.65 0.95
CA VAL A 141 -3.43 11.70 1.84
C VAL A 141 -2.61 11.59 3.12
N LEU A 142 -3.25 11.82 4.27
CA LEU A 142 -2.62 11.79 5.59
C LEU A 142 -2.78 10.42 6.25
N SER A 143 -3.97 9.87 6.20
CA SER A 143 -4.25 8.54 6.73
C SER A 143 -5.37 7.86 5.94
N LEU A 144 -5.44 6.55 6.07
CA LEU A 144 -6.48 5.75 5.44
C LEU A 144 -6.97 4.64 6.39
N ARG A 145 -8.22 4.25 6.21
CA ARG A 145 -8.82 3.10 6.89
C ARG A 145 -9.61 2.28 5.91
N LEU A 146 -9.38 0.98 5.91
CA LEU A 146 -10.14 0.01 5.14
C LEU A 146 -10.97 -0.85 6.08
N ARG A 147 -12.25 -0.99 5.80
CA ARG A 147 -13.18 -1.85 6.54
C ARG A 147 -13.90 -2.81 5.60
N ALA A 148 -14.18 -4.01 6.09
CA ALA A 148 -15.03 -5.00 5.44
C ALA A 148 -16.49 -4.96 5.95
N LYS A 149 -16.89 -3.85 6.59
CA LYS A 149 -18.24 -3.66 7.15
C LYS A 149 -18.73 -2.24 6.88
N ARG A 150 -20.03 -2.09 6.64
CA ARG A 150 -20.66 -0.76 6.58
C ARG A 150 -20.53 -0.06 7.94
N ALA A 151 -20.17 1.18 7.94
CA ALA A 151 -20.08 2.00 9.14
C ALA A 151 -20.21 3.48 8.77
N HIS A 152 -20.75 4.28 9.69
CA HIS A 152 -20.84 5.72 9.54
C HIS A 152 -19.43 6.35 9.52
N ASP A 153 -19.22 7.41 8.74
CA ASP A 153 -17.91 8.07 8.56
C ASP A 153 -17.36 8.63 9.87
N VAL A 154 -18.24 9.08 10.76
CA VAL A 154 -17.87 9.57 12.09
C VAL A 154 -17.07 8.54 12.91
N LYS A 155 -17.40 7.24 12.76
CA LYS A 155 -16.65 6.16 13.44
C LYS A 155 -15.21 6.01 12.92
N ASP A 156 -14.97 6.44 11.69
CA ASP A 156 -13.66 6.37 11.07
C ASP A 156 -12.84 7.64 11.34
N ALA A 157 -13.50 8.79 11.52
CA ALA A 157 -12.84 10.07 11.76
C ALA A 157 -11.88 10.03 12.96
N LYS A 158 -12.34 9.52 14.10
CA LYS A 158 -11.50 9.39 15.32
C LYS A 158 -10.23 8.57 15.07
N TYR A 159 -10.34 7.47 14.32
CA TYR A 159 -9.19 6.63 13.96
C TYR A 159 -8.24 7.34 13.01
N LEU A 160 -8.77 8.03 12.00
CA LEU A 160 -7.98 8.75 11.01
C LEU A 160 -7.22 9.91 11.66
N ILE A 161 -7.86 10.69 12.52
CA ILE A 161 -7.25 11.81 13.25
C ILE A 161 -6.11 11.34 14.14
N LYS A 162 -6.32 10.26 14.91
CA LYS A 162 -5.28 9.71 15.78
C LYS A 162 -4.00 9.32 15.04
N ARG A 163 -4.08 8.99 13.75
CA ARG A 163 -2.95 8.55 12.93
C ARG A 163 -2.03 9.65 12.43
N PHE A 164 -2.51 10.87 12.36
CA PHE A 164 -1.70 12.03 11.98
C PHE A 164 -1.55 13.08 13.10
N GLN A 165 -1.91 12.72 14.34
CA GLN A 165 -1.50 13.52 15.49
C GLN A 165 0.02 13.41 15.60
N PHE A 166 0.68 14.50 15.24
CA PHE A 166 2.14 14.63 15.34
C PHE A 166 2.55 14.72 16.81
N LYS A 167 3.56 13.92 17.16
CA LYS A 167 4.34 14.16 18.37
C LYS A 167 5.17 15.42 18.19
#